data_49d21ee352dc83c4a5bdce58813d8df6
#
_entry.id   49d21ee352dc83c4a5bdce58813d8df6
#
_cell.length_a   1.000
_cell.length_b   1.000
_cell.length_c   1.000
_cell.angle_alpha   90.00
_cell.angle_beta   90.00
_cell.angle_gamma   90.00
#
_symmetry.space_group_name_H-M   'P 1'
#
loop_
_entity.id
_entity.type
_entity.pdbx_description
1 polymer ?
#
loop_
_entity_poly.entity_id
_entity_poly.type
_entity_poly.pdbx_seq_one_letter_code
_entity_poly.pdbx_strand_id
1 'polypeptide(L)'
;DLHKAIRRQRQMCIRDSYYNEKNDIMVRQQQVDIKITEFMHDMYGGQAVSVQCGICYLEDLAEDLQIEGILDRANYARKTVKTGLNRKYAVYDESIRKQLRYEKSIENRMLKSLENEEFLVYFQPKVDLQTGLATQAEALVRWQTDEGLIIPPDKFIPIFEKKYLISSLDQYVFKKVCAFIRRRLDAGLPVNTISVNVSRLQFYNSDFVKTYEDIKNKFRIPDHLLEIEITESIAFDNVTFLEKTVSELKSK
;
A
#
# COMPACT_ATOMS: atom_id res chain seq x y z
N ASP A 1 8.56 -17.54 27.55
CA ASP A 1 9.20 -16.38 26.89
C ASP A 1 9.14 -16.41 25.35
N LEU A 2 7.95 -16.76 24.83
CA LEU A 2 7.62 -16.84 23.42
C LEU A 2 7.88 -15.49 22.71
N HIS A 3 7.57 -14.37 23.37
CA HIS A 3 7.81 -13.02 22.84
C HIS A 3 9.30 -12.68 22.66
N LYS A 4 10.19 -13.23 23.48
CA LYS A 4 11.65 -13.05 23.30
C LYS A 4 12.19 -13.93 22.17
N ALA A 5 11.65 -15.13 21.99
CA ALA A 5 11.99 -16.01 20.88
C ALA A 5 11.53 -15.42 19.52
N ILE A 6 10.30 -14.86 19.47
CA ILE A 6 9.76 -14.21 18.27
C ILE A 6 10.55 -12.94 17.91
N ARG A 7 11.03 -12.15 18.88
CA ARG A 7 11.91 -11.01 18.61
C ARG A 7 13.29 -11.42 18.08
N ARG A 8 13.84 -12.55 18.52
CA ARG A 8 15.10 -13.10 17.98
C ARG A 8 14.94 -13.64 16.55
N GLN A 9 13.76 -14.11 16.16
CA GLN A 9 13.47 -14.57 14.80
C GLN A 9 13.47 -13.44 13.73
N ARG A 10 13.43 -12.17 14.12
CA ARG A 10 13.58 -11.03 13.22
C ARG A 10 15.04 -10.66 12.93
N GLN A 11 16.01 -11.33 13.54
CA GLN A 11 17.41 -11.09 13.22
C GLN A 11 17.71 -11.68 11.84
N MET A 12 18.20 -10.83 10.95
CA MET A 12 18.67 -11.21 9.63
C MET A 12 19.85 -12.16 9.80
N CYS A 13 19.68 -13.41 9.39
CA CYS A 13 20.76 -14.38 9.36
C CYS A 13 21.57 -14.12 8.10
N ILE A 14 22.78 -13.58 8.25
CA ILE A 14 23.72 -13.38 7.16
C ILE A 14 24.57 -14.63 7.05
N ARG A 15 24.63 -15.20 5.87
CA ARG A 15 25.47 -16.37 5.59
C ARG A 15 26.21 -16.15 4.28
N ASP A 16 27.52 -16.05 4.38
CA ASP A 16 28.40 -16.07 3.22
C ASP A 16 28.57 -17.51 2.74
N SER A 17 28.40 -17.73 1.46
CA SER A 17 28.52 -19.05 0.86
C SER A 17 29.26 -18.97 -0.46
N TYR A 18 30.27 -19.85 -0.62
CA TYR A 18 30.88 -20.09 -1.90
C TYR A 18 30.00 -21.03 -2.72
N TYR A 19 29.93 -20.81 -4.03
CA TYR A 19 29.17 -21.62 -4.97
C TYR A 19 29.93 -21.71 -6.30
N ASN A 20 29.71 -22.79 -7.04
CA ASN A 20 30.26 -22.95 -8.37
C ASN A 20 29.30 -22.42 -9.43
N GLU A 21 28.01 -22.65 -9.23
CA GLU A 21 26.93 -22.15 -10.09
C GLU A 21 25.83 -21.48 -9.26
N LYS A 22 25.17 -20.47 -9.82
CA LYS A 22 24.05 -19.75 -9.14
C LYS A 22 22.95 -20.70 -8.68
N ASN A 23 22.72 -21.78 -9.41
CA ASN A 23 21.72 -22.78 -9.04
C ASN A 23 22.05 -23.52 -7.74
N ASP A 24 23.33 -23.68 -7.39
CA ASP A 24 23.74 -24.32 -6.13
C ASP A 24 23.22 -23.61 -4.90
N ILE A 25 23.19 -22.28 -4.93
CA ILE A 25 22.64 -21.46 -3.84
C ILE A 25 21.15 -21.69 -3.67
N MET A 26 20.41 -21.83 -4.79
CA MET A 26 18.96 -22.07 -4.76
C MET A 26 18.65 -23.45 -4.18
N VAL A 27 19.39 -24.47 -4.57
CA VAL A 27 19.25 -25.85 -4.05
C VAL A 27 19.55 -25.88 -2.54
N ARG A 28 20.64 -25.26 -2.12
CA ARG A 28 21.00 -25.14 -0.69
C ARG A 28 19.94 -24.42 0.11
N GLN A 29 19.39 -23.34 -0.44
CA GLN A 29 18.33 -22.60 0.24
C GLN A 29 17.06 -23.42 0.43
N GLN A 30 16.67 -24.21 -0.57
CA GLN A 30 15.55 -25.16 -0.46
C GLN A 30 15.80 -26.20 0.63
N GLN A 31 17.00 -26.76 0.69
CA GLN A 31 17.37 -27.72 1.74
C GLN A 31 17.34 -27.11 3.15
N VAL A 32 17.79 -25.87 3.30
CA VAL A 32 17.71 -25.13 4.57
C VAL A 32 16.26 -24.90 4.98
N ASP A 33 15.41 -24.54 4.02
CA ASP A 33 13.98 -24.30 4.29
C ASP A 33 13.26 -25.57 4.75
N ILE A 34 13.54 -26.71 4.09
CA ILE A 34 13.01 -28.03 4.51
C ILE A 34 13.42 -28.33 5.94
N LYS A 35 14.73 -28.26 6.25
CA LYS A 35 15.26 -28.56 7.59
C LYS A 35 14.70 -27.64 8.66
N ILE A 36 14.52 -26.35 8.38
CA ILE A 36 13.93 -25.41 9.33
C ILE A 36 12.45 -25.74 9.53
N THR A 37 11.72 -26.09 8.48
CA THR A 37 10.31 -26.46 8.56
C THR A 37 10.13 -27.72 9.41
N GLU A 38 10.95 -28.76 9.18
CA GLU A 38 10.95 -30.00 9.96
C GLU A 38 11.27 -29.71 11.45
N PHE A 39 12.36 -29.00 11.72
CA PHE A 39 12.76 -28.63 13.08
C PHE A 39 11.67 -27.86 13.82
N MET A 40 11.03 -26.89 13.15
CA MET A 40 9.97 -26.07 13.75
C MET A 40 8.69 -26.89 13.98
N HIS A 41 8.38 -27.84 13.07
CA HIS A 41 7.28 -28.78 13.26
C HIS A 41 7.45 -29.60 14.53
N ASP A 42 8.66 -30.16 14.73
CA ASP A 42 8.98 -30.99 15.88
C ASP A 42 8.97 -30.22 17.21
N MET A 43 9.49 -28.99 17.19
CA MET A 43 9.62 -28.17 18.42
C MET A 43 8.33 -27.46 18.84
N TYR A 44 7.43 -27.12 17.91
CA TYR A 44 6.29 -26.26 18.16
C TYR A 44 4.93 -26.86 17.73
N GLY A 45 4.85 -28.18 17.61
CA GLY A 45 3.58 -28.89 17.48
C GLY A 45 2.79 -28.56 16.21
N GLY A 46 3.50 -28.39 15.08
CA GLY A 46 2.84 -28.25 13.76
C GLY A 46 2.48 -26.82 13.35
N GLN A 47 2.94 -25.80 14.10
CA GLN A 47 2.81 -24.42 13.62
C GLN A 47 3.66 -24.19 12.36
N ALA A 48 3.02 -23.77 11.27
CA ALA A 48 3.70 -23.48 10.01
C ALA A 48 4.57 -22.22 10.14
N VAL A 49 5.90 -22.41 10.15
CA VAL A 49 6.87 -21.31 10.10
C VAL A 49 7.43 -21.22 8.70
N SER A 50 7.33 -20.05 8.09
CA SER A 50 7.89 -19.76 6.79
C SER A 50 9.10 -18.86 6.91
N VAL A 51 10.22 -19.29 6.34
CA VAL A 51 11.47 -18.50 6.27
C VAL A 51 11.61 -17.92 4.87
N GLN A 52 11.71 -16.59 4.79
CA GLN A 52 11.94 -15.90 3.53
C GLN A 52 13.42 -15.54 3.39
N CYS A 53 14.00 -15.80 2.22
CA CYS A 53 15.40 -15.51 1.91
C CYS A 53 15.53 -14.50 0.76
N GLY A 54 16.49 -13.58 0.90
CA GLY A 54 16.95 -12.73 -0.19
C GLY A 54 18.40 -13.06 -0.53
N ILE A 55 18.69 -13.18 -1.81
CA ILE A 55 20.02 -13.53 -2.34
C ILE A 55 20.53 -12.34 -3.14
N CYS A 56 21.78 -11.96 -2.91
CA CYS A 56 22.51 -10.99 -3.72
C CYS A 56 23.83 -11.61 -4.17
N TYR A 57 24.01 -11.74 -5.47
CA TYR A 57 25.26 -12.24 -6.05
C TYR A 57 26.26 -11.08 -6.17
N LEU A 58 27.47 -11.25 -5.63
CA LEU A 58 28.50 -10.21 -5.65
C LEU A 58 29.03 -9.94 -7.05
N GLU A 59 29.09 -10.96 -7.91
CA GLU A 59 29.52 -10.84 -9.30
C GLU A 59 28.58 -9.99 -10.18
N ASP A 60 27.30 -9.87 -9.78
CA ASP A 60 26.32 -9.04 -10.49
C ASP A 60 26.36 -7.57 -10.05
N LEU A 61 27.28 -7.22 -9.16
CA LEU A 61 27.41 -5.85 -8.65
C LEU A 61 28.46 -5.09 -9.47
N ALA A 62 28.02 -4.04 -10.14
CA ALA A 62 28.89 -3.22 -11.00
C ALA A 62 29.81 -2.24 -10.24
N GLU A 63 29.77 -2.23 -8.90
CA GLU A 63 30.46 -1.23 -8.05
C GLU A 63 31.01 -1.89 -6.79
N ASP A 64 32.12 -1.37 -6.27
CA ASP A 64 32.65 -1.67 -4.93
C ASP A 64 31.67 -1.16 -3.85
N LEU A 65 30.71 -2.01 -3.49
CA LEU A 65 29.73 -1.72 -2.47
C LEU A 65 30.27 -2.13 -1.09
N GLN A 66 30.00 -1.30 -0.11
CA GLN A 66 30.16 -1.67 1.28
C GLN A 66 29.20 -2.80 1.65
N ILE A 67 29.55 -3.61 2.64
CA ILE A 67 28.79 -4.79 3.09
C ILE A 67 27.35 -4.41 3.41
N GLU A 68 27.10 -3.25 4.03
CA GLU A 68 25.77 -2.74 4.34
C GLU A 68 24.90 -2.61 3.08
N GLY A 69 25.46 -2.09 2.00
CA GLY A 69 24.74 -1.95 0.73
C GLY A 69 24.38 -3.29 0.08
N ILE A 70 25.23 -4.31 0.25
CA ILE A 70 24.97 -5.68 -0.24
C ILE A 70 23.83 -6.29 0.58
N LEU A 71 23.87 -6.15 1.89
CA LEU A 71 22.85 -6.64 2.81
C LEU A 71 21.49 -5.99 2.57
N ASP A 72 21.47 -4.69 2.33
CA ASP A 72 20.24 -3.97 1.99
C ASP A 72 19.61 -4.49 0.70
N ARG A 73 20.40 -4.79 -0.31
CA ARG A 73 19.93 -5.39 -1.57
C ARG A 73 19.35 -6.78 -1.37
N ALA A 74 20.05 -7.65 -0.63
CA ALA A 74 19.54 -8.99 -0.28
C ALA A 74 18.24 -8.88 0.55
N ASN A 75 18.18 -7.98 1.53
CA ASN A 75 17.00 -7.75 2.34
C ASN A 75 15.83 -7.17 1.52
N TYR A 76 16.11 -6.33 0.54
CA TYR A 76 15.09 -5.83 -0.36
C TYR A 76 14.51 -6.97 -1.22
N ALA A 77 15.37 -7.81 -1.81
CA ALA A 77 14.93 -9.00 -2.54
C ALA A 77 14.06 -9.90 -1.65
N ARG A 78 14.46 -10.16 -0.40
CA ARG A 78 13.66 -10.91 0.58
C ARG A 78 12.25 -10.35 0.76
N LYS A 79 12.10 -9.02 0.83
CA LYS A 79 10.80 -8.36 1.00
C LYS A 79 9.87 -8.50 -0.21
N THR A 80 10.40 -8.85 -1.39
CA THR A 80 9.59 -9.11 -2.58
C THR A 80 8.98 -10.51 -2.61
N VAL A 81 9.43 -11.42 -1.72
CA VAL A 81 8.87 -12.75 -1.60
C VAL A 81 7.44 -12.67 -1.10
N LYS A 82 6.47 -13.06 -1.95
CA LYS A 82 5.05 -13.06 -1.59
C LYS A 82 4.72 -14.27 -0.71
N THR A 83 4.00 -14.03 0.39
CA THR A 83 3.42 -15.09 1.23
C THR A 83 2.39 -15.90 0.42
N GLY A 84 2.47 -17.23 0.49
CA GLY A 84 1.53 -18.12 -0.22
C GLY A 84 2.01 -18.68 -1.55
N LEU A 85 3.15 -18.26 -2.07
CA LEU A 85 3.80 -18.90 -3.21
C LEU A 85 4.82 -19.96 -2.73
N ASN A 86 4.95 -21.06 -3.49
CA ASN A 86 5.93 -22.13 -3.20
C ASN A 86 7.40 -21.65 -3.19
N ARG A 87 7.66 -20.42 -3.65
CA ARG A 87 9.00 -19.85 -3.72
C ARG A 87 9.25 -18.99 -2.48
N LYS A 88 10.16 -19.41 -1.61
CA LYS A 88 10.49 -18.75 -0.34
C LYS A 88 11.77 -17.90 -0.42
N TYR A 89 12.30 -17.68 -1.60
CA TYR A 89 13.47 -16.84 -1.84
C TYR A 89 13.28 -15.92 -3.05
N ALA A 90 14.01 -14.81 -3.06
CA ALA A 90 14.16 -13.94 -4.22
C ALA A 90 15.62 -13.55 -4.40
N VAL A 91 16.04 -13.42 -5.65
CA VAL A 91 17.40 -12.98 -6.03
C VAL A 91 17.31 -11.51 -6.39
N TYR A 92 18.22 -10.70 -5.86
CA TYR A 92 18.36 -9.30 -6.27
C TYR A 92 18.90 -9.25 -7.70
N ASP A 93 18.09 -8.81 -8.61
CA ASP A 93 18.39 -8.70 -10.04
C ASP A 93 18.09 -7.27 -10.55
N GLU A 94 18.31 -7.06 -11.84
CA GLU A 94 18.06 -5.76 -12.48
C GLU A 94 16.57 -5.37 -12.45
N SER A 95 15.65 -6.32 -12.42
CA SER A 95 14.21 -6.03 -12.31
C SER A 95 13.87 -5.45 -10.94
N ILE A 96 14.37 -6.06 -9.88
CA ILE A 96 14.24 -5.56 -8.49
C ILE A 96 14.95 -4.21 -8.33
N ARG A 97 16.12 -4.04 -8.95
CA ARG A 97 16.84 -2.76 -8.95
C ARG A 97 16.04 -1.64 -9.61
N LYS A 98 15.43 -1.91 -10.76
CA LYS A 98 14.53 -0.95 -11.45
C LYS A 98 13.32 -0.61 -10.59
N GLN A 99 12.70 -1.62 -9.98
CA GLN A 99 11.57 -1.43 -9.07
C GLN A 99 11.95 -0.53 -7.88
N LEU A 100 13.09 -0.77 -7.25
CA LEU A 100 13.58 0.02 -6.13
C LEU A 100 13.84 1.49 -6.53
N ARG A 101 14.46 1.71 -7.68
CA ARG A 101 14.69 3.06 -8.22
C ARG A 101 13.37 3.77 -8.50
N TYR A 102 12.42 3.05 -9.06
CA TYR A 102 11.08 3.58 -9.34
C TYR A 102 10.36 3.96 -8.04
N GLU A 103 10.30 3.05 -7.03
CA GLU A 103 9.71 3.36 -5.72
C GLU A 103 10.36 4.59 -5.08
N LYS A 104 11.69 4.70 -5.18
CA LYS A 104 12.42 5.86 -4.64
C LYS A 104 12.11 7.14 -5.41
N SER A 105 11.94 7.08 -6.71
CA SER A 105 11.53 8.25 -7.52
C SER A 105 10.14 8.74 -7.14
N ILE A 106 9.19 7.82 -6.96
CA ILE A 106 7.84 8.12 -6.45
C ILE A 106 7.93 8.78 -5.07
N GLU A 107 8.65 8.14 -4.13
CA GLU A 107 8.84 8.64 -2.76
C GLU A 107 9.35 10.09 -2.75
N ASN A 108 10.38 10.39 -3.54
CA ASN A 108 10.99 11.72 -3.57
C ASN A 108 10.06 12.81 -4.13
N ARG A 109 9.05 12.46 -4.91
CA ARG A 109 8.10 13.40 -5.53
C ARG A 109 6.81 13.59 -4.73
N MET A 110 6.45 12.62 -3.86
CA MET A 110 5.12 12.52 -3.23
C MET A 110 4.62 13.83 -2.63
N LEU A 111 5.39 14.44 -1.73
CA LEU A 111 4.97 15.66 -1.03
C LEU A 111 4.84 16.84 -2.00
N LYS A 112 5.85 17.01 -2.86
CA LYS A 112 5.87 18.09 -3.84
C LYS A 112 4.72 17.98 -4.84
N SER A 113 4.36 16.75 -5.22
CA SER A 113 3.25 16.50 -6.14
C SER A 113 1.89 16.83 -5.54
N LEU A 114 1.71 16.67 -4.21
CA LEU A 114 0.52 17.15 -3.50
C LEU A 114 0.45 18.69 -3.50
N GLU A 115 1.56 19.36 -3.25
CA GLU A 115 1.66 20.82 -3.28
C GLU A 115 1.44 21.40 -4.67
N ASN A 116 1.96 20.74 -5.71
CA ASN A 116 1.82 21.14 -7.11
C ASN A 116 0.49 20.75 -7.74
N GLU A 117 -0.43 20.14 -6.98
CA GLU A 117 -1.73 19.69 -7.48
C GLU A 117 -1.67 18.68 -8.64
N GLU A 118 -0.63 17.83 -8.70
CA GLU A 118 -0.42 16.82 -9.74
C GLU A 118 -1.43 15.65 -9.65
N PHE A 119 -2.23 15.57 -8.57
CA PHE A 119 -3.27 14.55 -8.41
C PHE A 119 -4.61 15.03 -8.95
N LEU A 120 -5.05 14.38 -10.03
CA LEU A 120 -6.34 14.61 -10.65
C LEU A 120 -7.38 13.64 -10.08
N VAL A 121 -8.62 14.09 -10.02
CA VAL A 121 -9.76 13.24 -9.65
C VAL A 121 -10.61 12.99 -10.90
N TYR A 122 -10.72 11.74 -11.28
CA TYR A 122 -11.62 11.25 -12.31
C TYR A 122 -12.89 10.72 -11.67
N PHE A 123 -14.01 10.81 -12.36
CA PHE A 123 -15.28 10.32 -11.88
C PHE A 123 -15.75 9.17 -12.78
N GLN A 124 -15.83 7.96 -12.21
CA GLN A 124 -16.37 6.80 -12.90
C GLN A 124 -17.86 6.67 -12.58
N PRO A 125 -18.75 6.79 -13.58
CA PRO A 125 -20.19 6.69 -13.33
C PRO A 125 -20.57 5.28 -12.92
N LYS A 126 -21.46 5.18 -11.91
CA LYS A 126 -22.14 3.96 -11.51
C LYS A 126 -23.55 3.99 -12.13
N VAL A 127 -23.83 3.03 -13.00
CA VAL A 127 -25.08 2.95 -13.75
C VAL A 127 -26.05 2.02 -13.04
N ASP A 128 -27.25 2.49 -12.80
CA ASP A 128 -28.37 1.67 -12.34
C ASP A 128 -28.81 0.74 -13.47
N LEU A 129 -28.75 -0.58 -13.24
CA LEU A 129 -29.04 -1.59 -14.27
C LEU A 129 -30.52 -1.67 -14.68
N GLN A 130 -31.43 -1.17 -13.85
CA GLN A 130 -32.88 -1.18 -14.17
C GLN A 130 -33.25 0.01 -15.04
N THR A 131 -32.67 1.19 -14.75
CA THR A 131 -33.02 2.43 -15.44
C THR A 131 -32.07 2.78 -16.57
N GLY A 132 -30.86 2.22 -16.57
CA GLY A 132 -29.76 2.59 -17.50
C GLY A 132 -29.17 3.99 -17.24
N LEU A 133 -29.52 4.65 -16.13
CA LEU A 133 -29.07 5.98 -15.81
C LEU A 133 -27.86 5.96 -14.88
N ALA A 134 -26.94 6.89 -15.06
CA ALA A 134 -25.84 7.11 -14.12
C ALA A 134 -26.39 7.86 -12.89
N THR A 135 -26.55 7.17 -11.77
CA THR A 135 -27.12 7.71 -10.53
C THR A 135 -26.07 8.11 -9.50
N GLN A 136 -24.88 7.58 -9.61
CA GLN A 136 -23.76 7.83 -8.72
C GLN A 136 -22.44 7.88 -9.51
N ALA A 137 -21.36 8.28 -8.86
CA ALA A 137 -20.02 8.19 -9.43
C ALA A 137 -18.98 7.85 -8.35
N GLU A 138 -17.92 7.15 -8.73
CA GLU A 138 -16.76 6.91 -7.88
C GLU A 138 -15.63 7.86 -8.23
N ALA A 139 -15.05 8.49 -7.22
CA ALA A 139 -13.89 9.37 -7.36
C ALA A 139 -12.61 8.55 -7.38
N LEU A 140 -11.91 8.57 -8.49
CA LEU A 140 -10.69 7.83 -8.73
C LEU A 140 -9.51 8.77 -8.94
N VAL A 141 -8.52 8.69 -8.08
CA VAL A 141 -7.30 9.49 -8.20
C VAL A 141 -6.42 9.01 -9.36
N ARG A 142 -5.79 9.96 -10.05
CA ARG A 142 -4.74 9.73 -11.06
C ARG A 142 -3.62 10.72 -10.79
N TRP A 143 -2.39 10.27 -10.85
CA TRP A 143 -1.24 11.15 -10.70
C TRP A 143 -0.73 11.55 -12.07
N GLN A 144 -0.91 12.81 -12.44
CA GLN A 144 -0.36 13.37 -13.66
C GLN A 144 0.90 14.16 -13.34
N THR A 145 2.03 13.70 -13.85
CA THR A 145 3.30 14.39 -13.65
C THR A 145 3.35 15.69 -14.47
N ASP A 146 4.27 16.57 -14.14
CA ASP A 146 4.59 17.79 -14.89
C ASP A 146 4.92 17.53 -16.38
N GLU A 147 5.43 16.34 -16.70
CA GLU A 147 5.68 15.87 -18.07
C GLU A 147 4.41 15.36 -18.78
N GLY A 148 3.26 15.37 -18.12
CA GLY A 148 1.98 14.90 -18.64
C GLY A 148 1.77 13.39 -18.57
N LEU A 149 2.70 12.63 -17.96
CA LEU A 149 2.56 11.19 -17.76
C LEU A 149 1.52 10.90 -16.66
N ILE A 150 0.57 10.01 -16.96
CA ILE A 150 -0.40 9.54 -15.95
C ILE A 150 0.11 8.26 -15.30
N ILE A 151 0.37 8.32 -13.99
CA ILE A 151 0.75 7.20 -13.15
C ILE A 151 -0.53 6.61 -12.54
N PRO A 152 -0.83 5.31 -12.75
CA PRO A 152 -2.02 4.69 -12.22
C PRO A 152 -1.90 4.41 -10.70
N PRO A 153 -3.04 4.31 -9.98
CA PRO A 153 -3.08 4.17 -8.52
C PRO A 153 -2.30 2.98 -7.96
N ASP A 154 -2.32 1.84 -8.64
CA ASP A 154 -1.59 0.62 -8.23
C ASP A 154 -0.07 0.81 -8.14
N LYS A 155 0.46 1.84 -8.78
CA LYS A 155 1.90 2.17 -8.78
C LYS A 155 2.33 3.10 -7.65
N PHE A 156 1.44 3.94 -7.14
CA PHE A 156 1.82 4.92 -6.11
C PHE A 156 1.11 4.72 -4.77
N ILE A 157 -0.16 4.29 -4.74
CA ILE A 157 -0.91 4.10 -3.48
C ILE A 157 -0.17 3.21 -2.49
N PRO A 158 0.38 2.02 -2.87
CA PRO A 158 1.11 1.18 -1.92
C PRO A 158 2.36 1.87 -1.33
N ILE A 159 2.99 2.78 -2.09
CA ILE A 159 4.15 3.54 -1.62
C ILE A 159 3.71 4.62 -0.62
N PHE A 160 2.59 5.32 -0.91
CA PHE A 160 1.98 6.29 -0.01
C PHE A 160 1.55 5.65 1.32
N GLU A 161 0.96 4.46 1.29
CA GLU A 161 0.60 3.70 2.50
C GLU A 161 1.85 3.32 3.31
N LYS A 162 2.86 2.75 2.66
CA LYS A 162 4.13 2.35 3.30
C LYS A 162 4.87 3.52 3.96
N LYS A 163 4.66 4.74 3.47
CA LYS A 163 5.27 5.98 3.98
C LYS A 163 4.35 6.80 4.88
N TYR A 164 3.16 6.29 5.18
CA TYR A 164 2.14 6.97 6.00
C TYR A 164 1.68 8.32 5.43
N LEU A 165 1.86 8.55 4.13
CA LEU A 165 1.43 9.76 3.44
C LEU A 165 0.07 9.62 2.76
N ILE A 166 -0.50 8.41 2.76
CA ILE A 166 -1.81 8.13 2.16
C ILE A 166 -2.92 9.00 2.78
N SER A 167 -2.82 9.29 4.10
CA SER A 167 -3.79 10.15 4.78
C SER A 167 -3.86 11.55 4.19
N SER A 168 -2.72 12.11 3.78
CA SER A 168 -2.67 13.43 3.13
C SER A 168 -3.29 13.37 1.73
N LEU A 169 -3.05 12.30 0.99
CA LEU A 169 -3.63 12.09 -0.34
C LEU A 169 -5.15 11.91 -0.26
N ASP A 170 -5.64 11.09 0.67
CA ASP A 170 -7.08 10.87 0.85
C ASP A 170 -7.81 12.19 1.17
N GLN A 171 -7.27 12.98 2.10
CA GLN A 171 -7.83 14.29 2.43
C GLN A 171 -7.77 15.26 1.25
N TYR A 172 -6.70 15.22 0.46
CA TYR A 172 -6.58 16.01 -0.75
C TYR A 172 -7.68 15.64 -1.77
N VAL A 173 -7.86 14.35 -2.05
CA VAL A 173 -8.90 13.83 -2.96
C VAL A 173 -10.28 14.24 -2.45
N PHE A 174 -10.57 14.04 -1.16
CA PHE A 174 -11.84 14.41 -0.55
C PHE A 174 -12.14 15.92 -0.69
N LYS A 175 -11.14 16.78 -0.47
CA LYS A 175 -11.25 18.23 -0.69
C LYS A 175 -11.57 18.58 -2.15
N LYS A 176 -10.90 17.91 -3.11
CA LYS A 176 -11.15 18.13 -4.55
C LYS A 176 -12.57 17.71 -4.94
N VAL A 177 -13.07 16.59 -4.40
CA VAL A 177 -14.45 16.13 -4.61
C VAL A 177 -15.45 17.14 -4.03
N CYS A 178 -15.25 17.58 -2.79
CA CYS A 178 -16.11 18.60 -2.18
C CYS A 178 -16.11 19.90 -3.00
N ALA A 179 -14.96 20.37 -3.46
CA ALA A 179 -14.85 21.55 -4.31
C ALA A 179 -15.59 21.38 -5.65
N PHE A 180 -15.49 20.18 -6.26
CA PHE A 180 -16.22 19.85 -7.48
C PHE A 180 -17.73 19.89 -7.25
N ILE A 181 -18.25 19.22 -6.22
CA ILE A 181 -19.68 19.21 -5.87
C ILE A 181 -20.17 20.64 -5.64
N ARG A 182 -19.44 21.43 -4.82
CA ARG A 182 -19.82 22.80 -4.51
C ARG A 182 -19.93 23.67 -5.77
N ARG A 183 -18.93 23.60 -6.65
CA ARG A 183 -18.96 24.35 -7.93
C ARG A 183 -20.16 24.01 -8.79
N ARG A 184 -20.56 22.74 -8.84
CA ARG A 184 -21.75 22.33 -9.62
C ARG A 184 -23.04 22.83 -8.98
N LEU A 185 -23.15 22.75 -7.63
CA LEU A 185 -24.30 23.28 -6.89
C LEU A 185 -24.45 24.79 -7.08
N ASP A 186 -23.33 25.52 -7.01
CA ASP A 186 -23.34 26.99 -7.21
C ASP A 186 -23.74 27.37 -8.64
N ALA A 187 -23.42 26.51 -9.61
CA ALA A 187 -23.84 26.69 -11.01
C ALA A 187 -25.28 26.21 -11.29
N GLY A 188 -26.01 25.71 -10.29
CA GLY A 188 -27.36 25.12 -10.47
C GLY A 188 -27.39 23.85 -11.31
N LEU A 189 -26.24 23.15 -11.43
CA LEU A 189 -26.14 21.93 -12.18
C LEU A 189 -26.48 20.70 -11.30
N PRO A 190 -27.08 19.65 -11.88
CA PRO A 190 -27.37 18.42 -11.16
C PRO A 190 -26.09 17.76 -10.66
N VAL A 191 -26.13 17.21 -9.45
CA VAL A 191 -25.02 16.47 -8.84
C VAL A 191 -25.56 15.14 -8.34
N ASN A 192 -24.91 14.07 -8.76
CA ASN A 192 -25.14 12.73 -8.24
C ASN A 192 -24.27 12.49 -7.00
N THR A 193 -24.61 11.50 -6.19
CA THR A 193 -23.76 11.06 -5.07
C THR A 193 -22.40 10.61 -5.59
N ILE A 194 -21.34 11.10 -4.93
CA ILE A 194 -19.96 10.73 -5.27
C ILE A 194 -19.36 9.96 -4.11
N SER A 195 -18.89 8.74 -4.39
CA SER A 195 -18.14 7.94 -3.44
C SER A 195 -16.64 8.24 -3.54
N VAL A 196 -15.99 8.25 -2.38
CA VAL A 196 -14.55 8.50 -2.22
C VAL A 196 -13.91 7.36 -1.45
N ASN A 197 -12.89 6.74 -2.02
CA ASN A 197 -12.10 5.72 -1.35
C ASN A 197 -11.26 6.34 -0.23
N VAL A 198 -11.23 5.68 0.92
CA VAL A 198 -10.44 6.08 2.08
C VAL A 198 -9.59 4.89 2.55
N SER A 199 -8.28 5.13 2.71
CA SER A 199 -7.34 4.13 3.19
C SER A 199 -7.65 3.71 4.63
N ARG A 200 -7.43 2.41 4.92
CA ARG A 200 -7.54 1.87 6.28
C ARG A 200 -6.70 2.63 7.31
N LEU A 201 -5.59 3.25 6.91
CA LEU A 201 -4.73 4.00 7.82
C LEU A 201 -5.41 5.24 8.41
N GLN A 202 -6.45 5.78 7.76
CA GLN A 202 -7.26 6.86 8.32
C GLN A 202 -8.01 6.46 9.59
N PHE A 203 -8.47 5.22 9.66
CA PHE A 203 -9.25 4.72 10.80
C PHE A 203 -8.43 4.65 12.09
N TYR A 204 -7.10 4.58 12.01
CA TYR A 204 -6.23 4.66 13.19
C TYR A 204 -5.96 6.09 13.66
N ASN A 205 -6.46 7.10 12.93
CA ASN A 205 -6.37 8.49 13.34
C ASN A 205 -7.63 8.88 14.12
N SER A 206 -7.49 9.27 15.38
CA SER A 206 -8.59 9.69 16.27
C SER A 206 -9.40 10.85 15.71
N ASP A 207 -8.78 11.71 14.89
CA ASP A 207 -9.40 12.90 14.34
C ASP A 207 -10.00 12.70 12.94
N PHE A 208 -10.02 11.42 12.45
CA PHE A 208 -10.50 11.09 11.12
C PHE A 208 -11.89 11.65 10.83
N VAL A 209 -12.89 11.26 11.62
CA VAL A 209 -14.30 11.66 11.41
C VAL A 209 -14.42 13.17 11.43
N LYS A 210 -13.85 13.82 12.45
CA LYS A 210 -13.87 15.28 12.58
C LYS A 210 -13.21 15.98 11.38
N THR A 211 -12.06 15.50 10.93
CA THR A 211 -11.35 16.10 9.79
C THR A 211 -12.22 16.09 8.52
N TYR A 212 -12.89 14.97 8.24
CA TYR A 212 -13.74 14.84 7.07
C TYR A 212 -15.04 15.64 7.21
N GLU A 213 -15.62 15.68 8.40
CA GLU A 213 -16.76 16.56 8.74
C GLU A 213 -16.40 18.03 8.53
N ASP A 214 -15.26 18.49 9.05
CA ASP A 214 -14.80 19.87 8.90
C ASP A 214 -14.60 20.24 7.42
N ILE A 215 -14.03 19.34 6.62
CA ILE A 215 -13.89 19.56 5.18
C ILE A 215 -15.27 19.66 4.51
N LYS A 216 -16.18 18.70 4.74
CA LYS A 216 -17.54 18.70 4.21
C LYS A 216 -18.27 20.00 4.54
N ASN A 217 -18.23 20.41 5.81
CA ASN A 217 -18.91 21.62 6.31
C ASN A 217 -18.31 22.90 5.71
N LYS A 218 -16.99 22.97 5.55
CA LYS A 218 -16.32 24.11 4.89
C LYS A 218 -16.87 24.35 3.47
N PHE A 219 -17.14 23.29 2.72
CA PHE A 219 -17.71 23.36 1.38
C PHE A 219 -19.25 23.37 1.38
N ARG A 220 -19.91 23.24 2.55
CA ARG A 220 -21.37 23.17 2.69
C ARG A 220 -21.99 22.10 1.78
N ILE A 221 -21.44 20.86 1.85
CA ILE A 221 -21.90 19.76 1.02
C ILE A 221 -23.04 19.04 1.75
N PRO A 222 -24.21 18.83 1.11
CA PRO A 222 -25.28 17.98 1.63
C PRO A 222 -24.83 16.53 1.80
N ASP A 223 -25.28 15.87 2.88
CA ASP A 223 -24.82 14.51 3.27
C ASP A 223 -25.05 13.47 2.18
N HIS A 224 -26.20 13.55 1.51
CA HIS A 224 -26.57 12.56 0.46
C HIS A 224 -25.74 12.66 -0.82
N LEU A 225 -24.87 13.65 -0.96
CA LEU A 225 -23.98 13.81 -2.13
C LEU A 225 -22.59 13.22 -1.95
N LEU A 226 -22.25 12.74 -0.74
CA LEU A 226 -20.96 12.15 -0.44
C LEU A 226 -21.12 10.75 0.17
N GLU A 227 -20.31 9.82 -0.29
CA GLU A 227 -20.19 8.48 0.27
C GLU A 227 -18.71 8.16 0.50
N ILE A 228 -18.39 7.56 1.64
CA ILE A 228 -17.04 7.09 1.95
C ILE A 228 -17.00 5.58 1.71
N GLU A 229 -16.14 5.15 0.79
CA GLU A 229 -15.87 3.74 0.53
C GLU A 229 -14.66 3.26 1.32
N ILE A 230 -14.84 2.11 1.96
CA ILE A 230 -13.84 1.49 2.82
C ILE A 230 -13.48 0.14 2.21
N THR A 231 -12.19 -0.16 2.09
CA THR A 231 -11.74 -1.43 1.54
C THR A 231 -11.97 -2.60 2.52
N GLU A 232 -12.26 -3.79 2.00
CA GLU A 232 -12.55 -5.02 2.76
C GLU A 232 -11.46 -5.38 3.80
N SER A 233 -10.21 -5.01 3.54
CA SER A 233 -9.07 -5.31 4.42
C SER A 233 -9.19 -4.68 5.82
N ILE A 234 -10.04 -3.69 6.01
CA ILE A 234 -10.28 -3.05 7.32
C ILE A 234 -11.14 -3.95 8.23
N ALA A 235 -12.09 -4.68 7.65
CA ALA A 235 -13.04 -5.50 8.40
C ALA A 235 -12.37 -6.64 9.19
N PHE A 236 -11.17 -7.07 8.80
CA PHE A 236 -10.47 -8.19 9.45
C PHE A 236 -9.64 -7.78 10.67
N ASP A 237 -9.27 -6.51 10.82
CA ASP A 237 -8.34 -6.08 11.88
C ASP A 237 -9.04 -5.75 13.21
N ASN A 238 -10.21 -5.07 13.18
CA ASN A 238 -10.97 -4.74 14.41
C ASN A 238 -12.42 -4.33 14.06
N VAL A 239 -13.33 -5.28 14.05
CA VAL A 239 -14.75 -5.09 13.70
C VAL A 239 -15.44 -4.08 14.61
N THR A 240 -15.22 -4.14 15.93
CA THR A 240 -15.87 -3.24 16.89
C THR A 240 -15.47 -1.77 16.69
N PHE A 241 -14.20 -1.54 16.39
CA PHE A 241 -13.71 -0.19 16.10
C PHE A 241 -14.29 0.35 14.80
N LEU A 242 -14.36 -0.50 13.77
CA LEU A 242 -14.97 -0.17 12.50
C LEU A 242 -16.45 0.22 12.67
N GLU A 243 -17.24 -0.61 13.38
CA GLU A 243 -18.66 -0.34 13.64
C GLU A 243 -18.87 0.99 14.36
N LYS A 244 -18.05 1.31 15.35
CA LYS A 244 -18.09 2.60 16.05
C LYS A 244 -17.82 3.76 15.10
N THR A 245 -16.76 3.68 14.31
CA THR A 245 -16.38 4.76 13.38
C THR A 245 -17.43 4.96 12.27
N VAL A 246 -17.98 3.86 11.73
CA VAL A 246 -19.07 3.91 10.73
C VAL A 246 -20.34 4.52 11.34
N SER A 247 -20.67 4.16 12.58
CA SER A 247 -21.83 4.76 13.29
C SER A 247 -21.64 6.25 13.52
N GLU A 248 -20.43 6.67 13.88
CA GLU A 248 -20.09 8.07 14.04
C GLU A 248 -20.19 8.84 12.72
N LEU A 249 -19.62 8.29 11.62
CA LEU A 249 -19.74 8.90 10.28
C LEU A 249 -21.20 9.04 9.82
N LYS A 250 -22.04 8.02 10.08
CA LYS A 250 -23.47 8.05 9.71
C LYS A 250 -24.29 9.05 10.55
N SER A 251 -23.79 9.48 11.69
CA SER A 251 -24.46 10.47 12.56
C SER A 251 -24.16 11.91 12.18
N LYS A 252 -23.26 12.13 11.25
CA LYS A 252 -22.75 13.44 10.78
C LYS A 252 -23.21 13.77 9.38
#